data_9e313c1ff7025f186bbd71fbf496be5e
#
_entry.id   9e313c1ff7025f186bbd71fbf496be5e
#
_cell.length_a   1.000
_cell.length_b   1.000
_cell.length_c   1.000
_cell.angle_alpha   90.00
_cell.angle_beta   90.00
_cell.angle_gamma   90.00
#
_symmetry.space_group_name_H-M   'P 1'
#
loop_
_entity.id
_entity.type
_entity.pdbx_description
1 polymer ?
#
loop_
_entity_poly.entity_id
_entity_poly.type
_entity_poly.pdbx_seq_one_letter_code
_entity_poly.pdbx_strand_id
1 'polypeptide(L)'
;MTAETIIQSLASGLLTGLLYGLIAVGLALIFGLMDVVNFAHGEFLMIAMYVTFFLFAFFAIDPLLAAPLVAAALFVFGAVVYLLIVRFAVRAKANAGMVQIFSTFGLAIVMRGLAQYFFTPDYRSVTHSWLGGKTISIAGIFLPVPQLVGALVAIAAFGALYFFINRTDFGRALEATREDAGAVALVGIDKNKVFALGWGLGAALVGLAGAIMAIFFYIYPDVGASFALIAYVTVALGGFGSVFGAFAGGIIVGLVEASTALILPPSLKSVGIYAVYLLVVFVRPRGLFGSI
;
A
#
# COMPACT_ATOMS: atom_id res chain seq x y z
N MET A 1 17.44 -11.45 26.21
CA MET A 1 17.10 -11.68 24.78
C MET A 1 18.30 -12.38 24.14
N THR A 2 18.09 -13.48 23.46
CA THR A 2 19.17 -14.15 22.71
C THR A 2 19.41 -13.43 21.38
N ALA A 3 20.62 -13.52 20.82
CA ALA A 3 20.93 -12.97 19.52
C ALA A 3 20.00 -13.54 18.42
N GLU A 4 19.65 -14.82 18.53
CA GLU A 4 18.72 -15.49 17.62
C GLU A 4 17.33 -14.84 17.61
N THR A 5 16.79 -14.47 18.80
CA THR A 5 15.49 -13.78 18.90
C THR A 5 15.51 -12.41 18.22
N ILE A 6 16.61 -11.67 18.36
CA ILE A 6 16.76 -10.35 17.72
C ILE A 6 16.81 -10.51 16.20
N ILE A 7 17.64 -11.44 15.70
CA ILE A 7 17.78 -11.68 14.25
C ILE A 7 16.45 -12.18 13.67
N GLN A 8 15.76 -13.08 14.36
CA GLN A 8 14.44 -13.58 13.97
C GLN A 8 13.43 -12.45 13.82
N SER A 9 13.36 -11.54 14.81
CA SER A 9 12.45 -10.42 14.79
C SER A 9 12.77 -9.44 13.65
N LEU A 10 14.03 -9.09 13.47
CA LEU A 10 14.47 -8.20 12.40
C LEU A 10 14.22 -8.79 11.01
N ALA A 11 14.46 -10.10 10.84
CA ALA A 11 14.16 -10.79 9.58
C ALA A 11 12.67 -10.74 9.26
N SER A 12 11.79 -11.04 10.22
CA SER A 12 10.34 -10.93 10.05
C SER A 12 9.91 -9.49 9.79
N GLY A 13 10.51 -8.52 10.48
CA GLY A 13 10.25 -7.09 10.28
C GLY A 13 10.65 -6.61 8.89
N LEU A 14 11.79 -7.09 8.37
CA LEU A 14 12.22 -6.79 7.01
C LEU A 14 11.22 -7.31 5.96
N LEU A 15 10.78 -8.57 6.10
CA LEU A 15 9.83 -9.20 5.17
C LEU A 15 8.47 -8.47 5.19
N THR A 16 7.97 -8.13 6.37
CA THR A 16 6.71 -7.37 6.51
C THR A 16 6.89 -5.93 6.02
N GLY A 17 8.04 -5.32 6.28
CA GLY A 17 8.37 -3.97 5.84
C GLY A 17 8.39 -3.81 4.32
N LEU A 18 8.82 -4.83 3.58
CA LEU A 18 8.76 -4.84 2.11
C LEU A 18 7.31 -4.80 1.60
N LEU A 19 6.37 -5.48 2.28
CA LEU A 19 4.94 -5.40 1.95
C LEU A 19 4.35 -4.04 2.32
N TYR A 20 4.72 -3.46 3.47
CA TYR A 20 4.34 -2.09 3.83
C TYR A 20 4.87 -1.08 2.80
N GLY A 21 6.09 -1.28 2.33
CA GLY A 21 6.68 -0.50 1.23
C GLY A 21 5.86 -0.58 -0.05
N LEU A 22 5.38 -1.78 -0.42
CA LEU A 22 4.55 -1.95 -1.62
C LEU A 22 3.22 -1.21 -1.51
N ILE A 23 2.55 -1.27 -0.34
CA ILE A 23 1.32 -0.50 -0.08
C ILE A 23 1.62 1.01 -0.16
N ALA A 24 2.70 1.45 0.48
CA ALA A 24 3.09 2.85 0.51
C ALA A 24 3.48 3.40 -0.86
N VAL A 25 4.12 2.59 -1.72
CA VAL A 25 4.45 2.96 -3.12
C VAL A 25 3.19 3.29 -3.91
N GLY A 26 2.12 2.51 -3.76
CA GLY A 26 0.83 2.81 -4.40
C GLY A 26 0.27 4.17 -3.97
N LEU A 27 0.36 4.49 -2.68
CA LEU A 27 -0.07 5.79 -2.15
C LEU A 27 0.84 6.92 -2.61
N ALA A 28 2.17 6.73 -2.58
CA ALA A 28 3.14 7.72 -3.01
C ALA A 28 3.02 8.07 -4.50
N LEU A 29 2.68 7.08 -5.34
CA LEU A 29 2.41 7.29 -6.76
C LEU A 29 1.19 8.20 -6.96
N ILE A 30 0.09 7.92 -6.27
CA ILE A 30 -1.15 8.74 -6.34
C ILE A 30 -0.87 10.15 -5.82
N PHE A 31 -0.20 10.27 -4.67
CA PHE A 31 0.15 11.57 -4.09
C PHE A 31 1.08 12.38 -5.03
N GLY A 32 2.11 11.73 -5.58
CA GLY A 32 3.06 12.38 -6.49
C GLY A 32 2.42 12.96 -7.75
N LEU A 33 1.24 12.46 -8.16
CA LEU A 33 0.50 12.96 -9.31
C LEU A 33 -0.36 14.18 -9.01
N MET A 34 -0.90 14.28 -7.80
CA MET A 34 -2.02 15.17 -7.52
C MET A 34 -1.83 16.03 -6.27
N ASP A 35 -0.72 15.84 -5.55
CA ASP A 35 -0.39 16.49 -4.26
C ASP A 35 -1.47 16.31 -3.18
N VAL A 36 -2.25 15.23 -3.26
CA VAL A 36 -3.32 14.93 -2.30
C VAL A 36 -3.28 13.48 -1.83
N VAL A 37 -3.45 13.30 -0.53
CA VAL A 37 -3.49 11.99 0.10
C VAL A 37 -4.82 11.30 -0.19
N ASN A 38 -4.77 10.05 -0.68
CA ASN A 38 -5.96 9.22 -0.83
C ASN A 38 -6.31 8.54 0.50
N PHE A 39 -7.32 9.04 1.21
CA PHE A 39 -7.77 8.48 2.48
C PHE A 39 -8.50 7.13 2.36
N ALA A 40 -8.95 6.76 1.15
CA ALA A 40 -9.53 5.43 0.90
C ALA A 40 -8.49 4.34 0.60
N HIS A 41 -7.18 4.66 0.65
CA HIS A 41 -6.13 3.72 0.23
C HIS A 41 -6.11 2.41 1.02
N GLY A 42 -6.32 2.47 2.33
CA GLY A 42 -6.42 1.27 3.18
C GLY A 42 -7.65 0.43 2.86
N GLU A 43 -8.76 1.06 2.47
CA GLU A 43 -9.96 0.33 2.10
C GLU A 43 -9.80 -0.41 0.76
N PHE A 44 -8.90 0.06 -0.11
CA PHE A 44 -8.51 -0.71 -1.31
C PHE A 44 -7.79 -2.01 -0.90
N LEU A 45 -6.93 -1.96 0.12
CA LEU A 45 -6.30 -3.16 0.68
C LEU A 45 -7.35 -4.11 1.25
N MET A 46 -8.30 -3.60 2.05
CA MET A 46 -9.42 -4.38 2.58
C MET A 46 -10.17 -5.09 1.45
N ILE A 47 -10.57 -4.37 0.40
CA ILE A 47 -11.26 -4.99 -0.76
C ILE A 47 -10.38 -6.07 -1.41
N ALA A 48 -9.09 -5.81 -1.60
CA ALA A 48 -8.17 -6.80 -2.16
C ALA A 48 -8.15 -8.09 -1.34
N MET A 49 -8.09 -7.97 -0.01
CA MET A 49 -8.11 -9.12 0.90
C MET A 49 -9.45 -9.86 0.81
N TYR A 50 -10.58 -9.17 0.75
CA TYR A 50 -11.90 -9.79 0.59
C TYR A 50 -12.05 -10.47 -0.78
N VAL A 51 -11.64 -9.83 -1.87
CA VAL A 51 -11.67 -10.44 -3.22
C VAL A 51 -10.84 -11.72 -3.23
N THR A 52 -9.65 -11.69 -2.64
CA THR A 52 -8.79 -12.86 -2.51
C THR A 52 -9.46 -13.98 -1.72
N PHE A 53 -10.07 -13.64 -0.58
CA PHE A 53 -10.81 -14.60 0.24
C PHE A 53 -11.95 -15.25 -0.53
N PHE A 54 -12.75 -14.48 -1.27
CA PHE A 54 -13.86 -15.02 -2.02
C PHE A 54 -13.41 -15.84 -3.23
N LEU A 55 -12.32 -15.46 -3.92
CA LEU A 55 -11.73 -16.29 -4.96
C LEU A 55 -11.27 -17.65 -4.41
N PHE A 56 -10.70 -17.64 -3.20
CA PHE A 56 -10.33 -18.87 -2.52
C PHE A 56 -11.57 -19.68 -2.07
N ALA A 57 -12.53 -19.04 -1.41
CA ALA A 57 -13.69 -19.71 -0.81
C ALA A 57 -14.64 -20.31 -1.84
N PHE A 58 -14.87 -19.63 -2.98
CA PHE A 58 -15.84 -20.08 -3.99
C PHE A 58 -15.20 -20.86 -5.14
N PHE A 59 -13.97 -20.55 -5.49
CA PHE A 59 -13.29 -21.11 -6.66
C PHE A 59 -12.05 -21.94 -6.31
N ALA A 60 -11.70 -22.04 -5.04
CA ALA A 60 -10.48 -22.71 -4.56
C ALA A 60 -9.17 -22.19 -5.21
N ILE A 61 -9.17 -20.93 -5.68
CA ILE A 61 -7.99 -20.30 -6.25
C ILE A 61 -7.07 -19.87 -5.12
N ASP A 62 -5.85 -20.41 -5.09
CA ASP A 62 -4.86 -20.03 -4.10
C ASP A 62 -4.54 -18.53 -4.16
N PRO A 63 -4.37 -17.82 -3.02
CA PRO A 63 -4.05 -16.39 -3.00
C PRO A 63 -2.87 -15.97 -3.87
N LEU A 64 -1.85 -16.81 -4.01
CA LEU A 64 -0.71 -16.51 -4.87
C LEU A 64 -1.12 -16.45 -6.35
N LEU A 65 -1.99 -17.36 -6.80
CA LEU A 65 -2.54 -17.32 -8.16
C LEU A 65 -3.61 -16.23 -8.32
N ALA A 66 -4.34 -15.93 -7.25
CA ALA A 66 -5.30 -14.84 -7.23
C ALA A 66 -4.64 -13.46 -7.32
N ALA A 67 -3.41 -13.30 -6.82
CA ALA A 67 -2.74 -12.00 -6.70
C ALA A 67 -2.72 -11.19 -8.01
N PRO A 68 -2.34 -11.70 -9.18
CA PRO A 68 -2.41 -10.95 -10.44
C PRO A 68 -3.85 -10.61 -10.86
N LEU A 69 -4.82 -11.47 -10.58
CA LEU A 69 -6.24 -11.21 -10.88
C LEU A 69 -6.79 -10.10 -9.98
N VAL A 70 -6.45 -10.15 -8.70
CA VAL A 70 -6.82 -9.11 -7.72
C VAL A 70 -6.17 -7.77 -8.08
N ALA A 71 -4.90 -7.79 -8.48
CA ALA A 71 -4.21 -6.58 -8.94
C ALA A 71 -4.90 -5.98 -10.18
N ALA A 72 -5.28 -6.79 -11.16
CA ALA A 72 -6.00 -6.33 -12.34
C ALA A 72 -7.40 -5.78 -11.97
N ALA A 73 -8.12 -6.45 -11.09
CA ALA A 73 -9.42 -5.97 -10.60
C ALA A 73 -9.29 -4.64 -9.86
N LEU A 74 -8.30 -4.52 -8.97
CA LEU A 74 -8.03 -3.27 -8.24
C LEU A 74 -7.52 -2.16 -9.16
N PHE A 75 -6.76 -2.49 -10.22
CA PHE A 75 -6.39 -1.53 -11.25
C PHE A 75 -7.63 -0.87 -11.87
N VAL A 76 -8.57 -1.69 -12.34
CA VAL A 76 -9.83 -1.20 -12.92
C VAL A 76 -10.63 -0.42 -11.88
N PHE A 77 -10.74 -0.94 -10.66
CA PHE A 77 -11.45 -0.28 -9.57
C PHE A 77 -10.85 1.10 -9.25
N GLY A 78 -9.53 1.22 -9.11
CA GLY A 78 -8.85 2.48 -8.87
C GLY A 78 -9.05 3.49 -9.99
N ALA A 79 -8.95 3.06 -11.24
CA ALA A 79 -9.23 3.90 -12.41
C ALA A 79 -10.69 4.39 -12.44
N VAL A 80 -11.65 3.52 -12.12
CA VAL A 80 -13.07 3.86 -12.02
C VAL A 80 -13.33 4.86 -10.89
N VAL A 81 -12.74 4.64 -9.71
CA VAL A 81 -12.84 5.58 -8.57
C VAL A 81 -12.33 6.97 -8.96
N TYR A 82 -11.19 7.03 -9.65
CA TYR A 82 -10.70 8.31 -10.18
C TYR A 82 -11.73 8.95 -11.12
N LEU A 83 -12.22 8.23 -12.12
CA LEU A 83 -13.12 8.76 -13.15
C LEU A 83 -14.48 9.20 -12.59
N LEU A 84 -15.02 8.48 -11.61
CA LEU A 84 -16.35 8.73 -11.07
C LEU A 84 -16.38 9.70 -9.88
N ILE A 85 -15.29 9.79 -9.11
CA ILE A 85 -15.25 10.56 -7.86
C ILE A 85 -14.15 11.61 -7.91
N VAL A 86 -12.88 11.18 -7.98
CA VAL A 86 -11.74 12.05 -7.75
C VAL A 86 -11.57 13.10 -8.84
N ARG A 87 -11.86 12.75 -10.10
CA ARG A 87 -11.85 13.67 -11.23
C ARG A 87 -12.73 14.92 -11.02
N PHE A 88 -13.86 14.77 -10.35
CA PHE A 88 -14.73 15.92 -10.04
C PHE A 88 -14.17 16.73 -8.87
N ALA A 89 -13.59 16.09 -7.88
CA ALA A 89 -12.95 16.76 -6.76
C ALA A 89 -11.75 17.60 -7.21
N VAL A 90 -10.91 17.09 -8.12
CA VAL A 90 -9.77 17.82 -8.71
C VAL A 90 -10.21 19.09 -9.47
N ARG A 91 -11.41 19.07 -10.05
CA ARG A 91 -11.98 20.21 -10.82
C ARG A 91 -12.68 21.24 -9.94
N ALA A 92 -12.73 21.07 -8.64
CA ALA A 92 -13.38 22.03 -7.75
C ALA A 92 -12.73 23.41 -7.87
N LYS A 93 -13.55 24.46 -8.03
CA LYS A 93 -13.07 25.83 -8.23
C LYS A 93 -12.43 26.44 -6.99
N ALA A 94 -12.80 25.97 -5.81
CA ALA A 94 -12.28 26.43 -4.53
C ALA A 94 -11.78 25.24 -3.72
N ASN A 95 -10.59 25.36 -3.11
CA ASN A 95 -10.01 24.38 -2.20
C ASN A 95 -10.02 22.93 -2.73
N ALA A 96 -9.61 22.71 -3.99
CA ALA A 96 -9.62 21.40 -4.64
C ALA A 96 -8.95 20.31 -3.79
N GLY A 97 -7.85 20.61 -3.09
CA GLY A 97 -7.20 19.69 -2.17
C GLY A 97 -8.10 19.23 -1.02
N MET A 98 -8.82 20.15 -0.37
CA MET A 98 -9.79 19.80 0.67
C MET A 98 -10.93 18.94 0.13
N VAL A 99 -11.47 19.30 -1.05
CA VAL A 99 -12.55 18.52 -1.69
C VAL A 99 -12.09 17.11 -2.00
N GLN A 100 -10.85 16.90 -2.43
CA GLN A 100 -10.26 15.58 -2.66
C GLN A 100 -10.12 14.78 -1.34
N ILE A 101 -9.62 15.42 -0.27
CA ILE A 101 -9.50 14.79 1.05
C ILE A 101 -10.87 14.31 1.53
N PHE A 102 -11.87 15.20 1.55
CA PHE A 102 -13.22 14.83 2.01
C PHE A 102 -13.88 13.79 1.11
N SER A 103 -13.67 13.84 -0.22
CA SER A 103 -14.22 12.86 -1.14
C SER A 103 -13.62 11.47 -0.92
N THR A 104 -12.29 11.37 -0.73
CA THR A 104 -11.64 10.09 -0.48
C THR A 104 -11.91 9.56 0.93
N PHE A 105 -12.03 10.44 1.93
CA PHE A 105 -12.45 10.07 3.28
C PHE A 105 -13.88 9.57 3.31
N GLY A 106 -14.81 10.28 2.64
CA GLY A 106 -16.21 9.82 2.48
C GLY A 106 -16.29 8.48 1.76
N LEU A 107 -15.48 8.27 0.71
CA LEU A 107 -15.37 6.99 0.03
C LEU A 107 -14.90 5.88 0.97
N ALA A 108 -13.90 6.15 1.82
CA ALA A 108 -13.42 5.18 2.80
C ALA A 108 -14.53 4.74 3.76
N ILE A 109 -15.30 5.69 4.29
CA ILE A 109 -16.44 5.40 5.18
C ILE A 109 -17.49 4.54 4.47
N VAL A 110 -17.84 4.89 3.22
CA VAL A 110 -18.82 4.13 2.43
C VAL A 110 -18.32 2.72 2.16
N MET A 111 -17.06 2.54 1.73
CA MET A 111 -16.48 1.23 1.45
C MET A 111 -16.47 0.35 2.69
N ARG A 112 -16.07 0.90 3.84
CA ARG A 112 -16.07 0.17 5.12
C ARG A 112 -17.48 -0.18 5.57
N GLY A 113 -18.42 0.76 5.50
CA GLY A 113 -19.81 0.52 5.84
C GLY A 113 -20.46 -0.55 4.96
N LEU A 114 -20.18 -0.54 3.64
CA LEU A 114 -20.63 -1.58 2.73
C LEU A 114 -20.00 -2.94 3.07
N ALA A 115 -18.69 -2.96 3.41
CA ALA A 115 -18.04 -4.21 3.82
C ALA A 115 -18.65 -4.77 5.11
N GLN A 116 -18.95 -3.94 6.11
CA GLN A 116 -19.65 -4.34 7.33
C GLN A 116 -21.05 -4.86 7.05
N TYR A 117 -21.78 -4.22 6.14
CA TYR A 117 -23.15 -4.62 5.78
C TYR A 117 -23.19 -5.95 5.00
N PHE A 118 -22.34 -6.11 3.97
CA PHE A 118 -22.38 -7.30 3.11
C PHE A 118 -21.58 -8.48 3.65
N PHE A 119 -20.46 -8.21 4.35
CA PHE A 119 -19.52 -9.26 4.74
C PHE A 119 -19.54 -9.55 6.24
N THR A 120 -20.34 -8.83 7.04
CA THR A 120 -20.37 -8.91 8.50
C THR A 120 -19.03 -8.51 9.16
N PRO A 121 -19.01 -8.13 10.45
CA PRO A 121 -17.77 -7.74 11.15
C PRO A 121 -16.87 -8.92 11.53
N ASP A 122 -17.22 -10.15 11.14
CA ASP A 122 -16.51 -11.36 11.53
C ASP A 122 -15.11 -11.43 10.93
N TYR A 123 -14.18 -11.98 11.72
CA TYR A 123 -12.83 -12.26 11.25
C TYR A 123 -12.82 -13.47 10.32
N ARG A 124 -12.22 -13.30 9.15
CA ARG A 124 -12.03 -14.34 8.15
C ARG A 124 -10.54 -14.62 7.93
N SER A 125 -10.21 -15.83 7.51
CA SER A 125 -8.84 -16.23 7.20
C SER A 125 -8.83 -17.24 6.06
N VAL A 126 -7.75 -17.26 5.28
CA VAL A 126 -7.51 -18.30 4.29
C VAL A 126 -6.78 -19.46 4.99
N THR A 127 -7.50 -20.54 5.24
CA THR A 127 -7.03 -21.63 6.11
C THR A 127 -6.08 -22.62 5.43
N HIS A 128 -6.18 -22.80 4.12
CA HIS A 128 -5.45 -23.85 3.37
C HIS A 128 -4.81 -23.32 2.09
N SER A 129 -3.96 -22.27 2.20
CA SER A 129 -3.17 -21.85 1.04
C SER A 129 -1.92 -22.74 0.85
N TRP A 130 -1.40 -22.80 -0.37
CA TRP A 130 -0.17 -23.55 -0.69
C TRP A 130 1.03 -23.12 0.15
N LEU A 131 1.06 -21.86 0.56
CA LEU A 131 2.14 -21.27 1.34
C LEU A 131 1.82 -21.25 2.84
N GLY A 132 0.55 -21.34 3.21
CA GLY A 132 0.07 -21.18 4.60
C GLY A 132 0.69 -22.21 5.53
N GLY A 133 1.13 -21.77 6.71
CA GLY A 133 1.73 -22.63 7.74
C GLY A 133 3.13 -23.15 7.43
N LYS A 134 3.69 -22.90 6.25
CA LYS A 134 5.05 -23.33 5.88
C LYS A 134 6.11 -22.36 6.41
N THR A 135 7.19 -22.91 6.92
CA THR A 135 8.36 -22.15 7.37
C THR A 135 9.64 -22.76 6.80
N ILE A 136 10.62 -21.93 6.48
CA ILE A 136 11.97 -22.35 6.10
C ILE A 136 12.90 -21.98 7.26
N SER A 137 13.71 -22.92 7.72
CA SER A 137 14.73 -22.68 8.73
C SER A 137 16.10 -22.52 8.07
N ILE A 138 16.75 -21.38 8.30
CA ILE A 138 18.11 -21.09 7.82
C ILE A 138 18.94 -20.66 9.04
N ALA A 139 19.93 -21.44 9.37
CA ALA A 139 20.83 -21.18 10.50
C ALA A 139 20.10 -20.91 11.85
N GLY A 140 19.01 -21.64 12.11
CA GLY A 140 18.20 -21.46 13.33
C GLY A 140 17.15 -20.34 13.27
N ILE A 141 17.07 -19.59 12.15
CA ILE A 141 16.08 -18.54 11.93
C ILE A 141 14.91 -19.13 11.14
N PHE A 142 13.68 -18.98 11.65
CA PHE A 142 12.47 -19.49 11.03
C PHE A 142 11.79 -18.38 10.20
N LEU A 143 11.79 -18.52 8.86
CA LEU A 143 11.19 -17.57 7.95
C LEU A 143 9.84 -18.12 7.46
N PRO A 144 8.70 -17.46 7.75
CA PRO A 144 7.42 -17.86 7.20
C PRO A 144 7.42 -17.73 5.68
N VAL A 145 7.12 -18.82 4.96
CA VAL A 145 7.13 -18.85 3.49
C VAL A 145 6.18 -17.79 2.87
N PRO A 146 4.97 -17.57 3.42
CA PRO A 146 4.09 -16.53 2.89
C PRO A 146 4.71 -15.13 2.92
N GLN A 147 5.40 -14.77 4.01
CA GLN A 147 6.07 -13.47 4.13
C GLN A 147 7.27 -13.37 3.18
N LEU A 148 8.05 -14.45 3.04
CA LEU A 148 9.18 -14.48 2.11
C LEU A 148 8.72 -14.29 0.65
N VAL A 149 7.70 -15.05 0.23
CA VAL A 149 7.12 -14.91 -1.12
C VAL A 149 6.52 -13.53 -1.30
N GLY A 150 5.83 -13.01 -0.27
CA GLY A 150 5.29 -11.65 -0.28
C GLY A 150 6.37 -10.58 -0.48
N ALA A 151 7.49 -10.71 0.22
CA ALA A 151 8.63 -9.82 0.08
C ALA A 151 9.23 -9.87 -1.34
N LEU A 152 9.37 -11.07 -1.91
CA LEU A 152 9.85 -11.24 -3.29
C LEU A 152 8.88 -10.61 -4.31
N VAL A 153 7.59 -10.82 -4.14
CA VAL A 153 6.56 -10.18 -4.98
C VAL A 153 6.60 -8.66 -4.82
N ALA A 154 6.78 -8.15 -3.60
CA ALA A 154 6.89 -6.72 -3.35
C ALA A 154 8.11 -6.11 -4.07
N ILE A 155 9.26 -6.75 -4.00
CA ILE A 155 10.48 -6.32 -4.71
C ILE A 155 10.27 -6.37 -6.23
N ALA A 156 9.69 -7.46 -6.75
CA ALA A 156 9.42 -7.62 -8.16
C ALA A 156 8.42 -6.57 -8.69
N ALA A 157 7.32 -6.34 -7.95
CA ALA A 157 6.31 -5.35 -8.30
C ALA A 157 6.85 -3.92 -8.24
N PHE A 158 7.64 -3.59 -7.21
CA PHE A 158 8.33 -2.30 -7.12
C PHE A 158 9.32 -2.12 -8.27
N GLY A 159 10.14 -3.14 -8.57
CA GLY A 159 11.09 -3.10 -9.68
C GLY A 159 10.40 -2.94 -11.04
N ALA A 160 9.29 -3.66 -11.25
CA ALA A 160 8.48 -3.54 -12.46
C ALA A 160 7.87 -2.14 -12.61
N LEU A 161 7.30 -1.58 -11.53
CA LEU A 161 6.77 -0.22 -11.54
C LEU A 161 7.88 0.81 -11.81
N TYR A 162 9.00 0.69 -11.12
CA TYR A 162 10.15 1.60 -11.28
C TYR A 162 10.67 1.57 -12.71
N PHE A 163 10.82 0.38 -13.31
CA PHE A 163 11.20 0.24 -14.71
C PHE A 163 10.13 0.84 -15.63
N PHE A 164 8.85 0.58 -15.37
CA PHE A 164 7.74 1.10 -16.15
C PHE A 164 7.73 2.64 -16.16
N ILE A 165 7.86 3.28 -14.99
CA ILE A 165 7.88 4.74 -14.89
C ILE A 165 9.09 5.33 -15.64
N ASN A 166 10.29 4.75 -15.45
CA ASN A 166 11.53 5.35 -16.00
C ASN A 166 11.79 5.01 -17.46
N ARG A 167 11.12 4.00 -18.06
CA ARG A 167 11.45 3.48 -19.37
C ARG A 167 10.31 3.53 -20.39
N THR A 168 9.11 3.95 -20.03
CA THR A 168 7.97 4.02 -20.95
C THR A 168 7.54 5.47 -21.23
N ASP A 169 6.86 5.66 -22.37
CA ASP A 169 6.26 6.95 -22.74
C ASP A 169 5.18 7.38 -21.74
N PHE A 170 4.47 6.39 -21.17
CA PHE A 170 3.50 6.66 -20.12
C PHE A 170 4.17 7.21 -18.86
N GLY A 171 5.29 6.63 -18.44
CA GLY A 171 6.06 7.13 -17.30
C GLY A 171 6.53 8.56 -17.52
N ARG A 172 7.01 8.89 -18.74
CA ARG A 172 7.36 10.28 -19.11
C ARG A 172 6.15 11.22 -19.07
N ALA A 173 5.00 10.76 -19.56
CA ALA A 173 3.75 11.53 -19.49
C ALA A 173 3.29 11.76 -18.05
N LEU A 174 3.48 10.74 -17.18
CA LEU A 174 3.17 10.81 -15.75
C LEU A 174 4.07 11.85 -15.05
N GLU A 175 5.36 11.81 -15.33
CA GLU A 175 6.35 12.74 -14.76
C GLU A 175 6.10 14.19 -15.24
N ALA A 176 5.87 14.38 -16.53
CA ALA A 176 5.49 15.68 -17.09
C ALA A 176 4.18 16.22 -16.48
N THR A 177 3.17 15.35 -16.28
CA THR A 177 1.89 15.75 -15.67
C THR A 177 2.05 16.13 -14.20
N ARG A 178 2.98 15.50 -13.51
CA ARG A 178 3.36 15.84 -12.13
C ARG A 178 3.98 17.22 -12.04
N GLU A 179 4.84 17.57 -13.01
CA GLU A 179 5.53 18.87 -13.03
C GLU A 179 4.56 20.02 -13.35
N ASP A 180 3.77 19.86 -14.42
CA ASP A 180 2.76 20.87 -14.79
C ASP A 180 1.56 20.21 -15.51
N ALA A 181 0.52 19.93 -14.74
CA ALA A 181 -0.73 19.35 -15.24
C ALA A 181 -1.52 20.28 -16.20
N GLY A 182 -1.16 21.57 -16.29
CA GLY A 182 -1.74 22.53 -17.24
C GLY A 182 -0.99 22.50 -18.57
N ALA A 183 0.35 22.55 -18.51
CA ALA A 183 1.19 22.61 -19.69
C ALA A 183 1.13 21.35 -20.55
N VAL A 184 0.96 20.15 -19.94
CA VAL A 184 0.90 18.88 -20.69
C VAL A 184 -0.26 18.82 -21.69
N ALA A 185 -1.34 19.57 -21.46
CA ALA A 185 -2.43 19.64 -22.41
C ALA A 185 -2.05 20.30 -23.74
N LEU A 186 -1.05 21.21 -23.72
CA LEU A 186 -0.55 21.91 -24.92
C LEU A 186 0.24 20.97 -25.85
N VAL A 187 0.85 19.92 -25.29
CA VAL A 187 1.57 18.89 -26.04
C VAL A 187 0.72 17.65 -26.30
N GLY A 188 -0.60 17.72 -26.08
CA GLY A 188 -1.56 16.67 -26.42
C GLY A 188 -1.68 15.53 -25.39
N ILE A 189 -1.12 15.66 -24.19
CA ILE A 189 -1.27 14.67 -23.13
C ILE A 189 -2.61 14.88 -22.39
N ASP A 190 -3.44 13.85 -22.37
CA ASP A 190 -4.71 13.86 -21.60
C ASP A 190 -4.42 13.53 -20.12
N LYS A 191 -4.35 14.57 -19.29
CA LYS A 191 -4.13 14.44 -17.84
C LYS A 191 -5.11 13.51 -17.14
N ASN A 192 -6.38 13.44 -17.60
CA ASN A 192 -7.35 12.55 -16.94
C ASN A 192 -7.01 11.07 -17.20
N LYS A 193 -6.49 10.74 -18.38
CA LYS A 193 -6.00 9.37 -18.65
C LYS A 193 -4.78 9.06 -17.80
N VAL A 194 -3.84 9.99 -17.68
CA VAL A 194 -2.64 9.81 -16.85
C VAL A 194 -3.02 9.61 -15.39
N PHE A 195 -3.91 10.42 -14.85
CA PHE A 195 -4.38 10.30 -13.47
C PHE A 195 -5.17 9.00 -13.24
N ALA A 196 -6.07 8.62 -14.16
CA ALA A 196 -6.83 7.37 -14.05
C ALA A 196 -5.90 6.14 -14.04
N LEU A 197 -4.88 6.13 -14.90
CA LEU A 197 -3.88 5.06 -14.95
C LEU A 197 -3.01 5.06 -13.70
N GLY A 198 -2.59 6.21 -13.19
CA GLY A 198 -1.84 6.33 -11.94
C GLY A 198 -2.64 5.82 -10.73
N TRP A 199 -3.92 6.14 -10.63
CA TRP A 199 -4.82 5.58 -9.62
C TRP A 199 -4.99 4.07 -9.77
N GLY A 200 -5.14 3.59 -11.01
CA GLY A 200 -5.19 2.18 -11.32
C GLY A 200 -3.92 1.44 -10.88
N LEU A 201 -2.74 1.97 -11.23
CA LEU A 201 -1.46 1.37 -10.84
C LEU A 201 -1.27 1.37 -9.31
N GLY A 202 -1.58 2.48 -8.64
CA GLY A 202 -1.51 2.56 -7.18
C GLY A 202 -2.43 1.53 -6.51
N ALA A 203 -3.67 1.38 -7.01
CA ALA A 203 -4.62 0.39 -6.52
C ALA A 203 -4.18 -1.06 -6.83
N ALA A 204 -3.56 -1.31 -8.00
CA ALA A 204 -3.03 -2.62 -8.36
C ALA A 204 -1.91 -3.10 -7.42
N LEU A 205 -1.01 -2.20 -7.01
CA LEU A 205 0.05 -2.52 -6.04
C LEU A 205 -0.53 -2.90 -4.68
N VAL A 206 -1.55 -2.18 -4.23
CA VAL A 206 -2.30 -2.53 -3.02
C VAL A 206 -3.05 -3.85 -3.20
N GLY A 207 -3.57 -4.11 -4.40
CA GLY A 207 -4.19 -5.38 -4.78
C GLY A 207 -3.24 -6.56 -4.60
N LEU A 208 -2.01 -6.44 -5.11
CA LEU A 208 -0.96 -7.45 -4.93
C LEU A 208 -0.61 -7.66 -3.45
N ALA A 209 -0.39 -6.56 -2.72
CA ALA A 209 -0.08 -6.63 -1.29
C ALA A 209 -1.21 -7.31 -0.51
N GLY A 210 -2.46 -6.89 -0.73
CA GLY A 210 -3.65 -7.43 -0.05
C GLY A 210 -3.87 -8.90 -0.31
N ALA A 211 -3.69 -9.35 -1.56
CA ALA A 211 -3.83 -10.75 -1.93
C ALA A 211 -2.86 -11.65 -1.16
N ILE A 212 -1.60 -11.23 -1.01
CA ILE A 212 -0.60 -12.00 -0.28
C ILE A 212 -0.80 -11.90 1.23
N MET A 213 -1.14 -10.72 1.73
CA MET A 213 -1.38 -10.49 3.15
C MET A 213 -2.59 -11.26 3.67
N ALA A 214 -3.57 -11.57 2.82
CA ALA A 214 -4.72 -12.42 3.16
C ALA A 214 -4.33 -13.84 3.59
N ILE A 215 -3.09 -14.31 3.29
CA ILE A 215 -2.59 -15.63 3.70
C ILE A 215 -2.27 -15.68 5.21
N PHE A 216 -1.84 -14.55 5.81
CA PHE A 216 -1.31 -14.52 7.17
C PHE A 216 -1.87 -13.39 8.05
N PHE A 217 -2.73 -12.52 7.51
CA PHE A 217 -3.53 -11.58 8.29
C PHE A 217 -5.01 -11.93 8.25
N TYR A 218 -5.72 -11.62 9.34
CA TYR A 218 -7.17 -11.71 9.37
C TYR A 218 -7.81 -10.67 8.46
N ILE A 219 -8.91 -11.06 7.84
CA ILE A 219 -9.71 -10.25 6.92
C ILE A 219 -10.97 -9.85 7.66
N TYR A 220 -11.17 -8.55 7.85
CA TYR A 220 -12.35 -7.96 8.51
C TYR A 220 -12.52 -6.52 8.02
N PRO A 221 -13.71 -5.90 8.17
CA PRO A 221 -13.98 -4.60 7.54
C PRO A 221 -13.06 -3.46 7.98
N ASP A 222 -12.54 -3.47 9.21
CA ASP A 222 -11.68 -2.41 9.73
C ASP A 222 -10.18 -2.64 9.48
N VAL A 223 -9.79 -3.74 8.82
CA VAL A 223 -8.38 -4.04 8.53
C VAL A 223 -7.71 -2.95 7.72
N GLY A 224 -8.45 -2.33 6.79
CA GLY A 224 -7.96 -1.25 5.95
C GLY A 224 -7.45 -0.04 6.73
N ALA A 225 -8.15 0.35 7.80
CA ALA A 225 -7.76 1.50 8.61
C ALA A 225 -6.39 1.34 9.27
N SER A 226 -6.07 0.14 9.75
CA SER A 226 -4.77 -0.15 10.39
C SER A 226 -3.62 -0.01 9.40
N PHE A 227 -3.78 -0.56 8.20
CA PHE A 227 -2.75 -0.47 7.16
C PHE A 227 -2.69 0.89 6.47
N ALA A 228 -3.80 1.65 6.43
CA ALA A 228 -3.82 3.03 5.97
C ALA A 228 -2.88 3.91 6.79
N LEU A 229 -2.96 3.83 8.12
CA LEU A 229 -2.09 4.59 9.01
C LEU A 229 -0.61 4.24 8.79
N ILE A 230 -0.28 2.95 8.65
CA ILE A 230 1.08 2.51 8.35
C ILE A 230 1.55 3.08 7.01
N ALA A 231 0.69 3.04 5.97
CA ALA A 231 1.03 3.57 4.66
C ALA A 231 1.27 5.09 4.69
N TYR A 232 0.44 5.86 5.39
CA TYR A 232 0.61 7.32 5.53
C TYR A 232 1.92 7.67 6.23
N VAL A 233 2.21 7.00 7.34
CA VAL A 233 3.47 7.18 8.06
C VAL A 233 4.66 6.80 7.18
N THR A 234 4.56 5.70 6.46
CA THR A 234 5.60 5.20 5.57
C THR A 234 5.90 6.18 4.44
N VAL A 235 4.86 6.73 3.79
CA VAL A 235 5.03 7.75 2.73
C VAL A 235 5.60 9.03 3.29
N ALA A 236 5.12 9.49 4.44
CA ALA A 236 5.63 10.70 5.08
C ALA A 236 7.09 10.55 5.50
N LEU A 237 7.47 9.39 6.05
CA LEU A 237 8.84 9.06 6.41
C LEU A 237 9.74 8.95 5.19
N GLY A 238 9.26 8.29 4.14
CA GLY A 238 10.00 8.14 2.88
C GLY A 238 10.14 9.45 2.10
N GLY A 239 9.18 10.35 2.26
CA GLY A 239 9.04 11.61 1.52
C GLY A 239 7.89 11.55 0.53
N PHE A 240 6.95 12.48 0.67
CA PHE A 240 5.76 12.57 -0.16
C PHE A 240 6.12 12.66 -1.64
N GLY A 241 5.48 11.82 -2.47
CA GLY A 241 5.72 11.75 -3.91
C GLY A 241 6.98 11.00 -4.34
N SER A 242 7.84 10.56 -3.43
CA SER A 242 9.00 9.72 -3.75
C SER A 242 8.62 8.23 -3.72
N VAL A 243 8.51 7.61 -4.89
CA VAL A 243 8.19 6.17 -5.03
C VAL A 243 9.29 5.30 -4.39
N PHE A 244 10.56 5.65 -4.62
CA PHE A 244 11.70 4.97 -3.98
C PHE A 244 11.72 5.21 -2.47
N GLY A 245 11.48 6.45 -2.04
CA GLY A 245 11.42 6.81 -0.63
C GLY A 245 10.33 6.06 0.12
N ALA A 246 9.14 5.90 -0.47
CA ALA A 246 8.04 5.14 0.12
C ALA A 246 8.40 3.65 0.29
N PHE A 247 9.07 3.05 -0.69
CA PHE A 247 9.51 1.65 -0.58
C PHE A 247 10.57 1.46 0.51
N ALA A 248 11.57 2.32 0.54
CA ALA A 248 12.60 2.31 1.59
C ALA A 248 12.02 2.63 2.98
N GLY A 249 11.06 3.58 3.05
CA GLY A 249 10.32 3.90 4.25
C GLY A 249 9.58 2.69 4.82
N GLY A 250 9.00 1.85 3.97
CA GLY A 250 8.34 0.61 4.39
C GLY A 250 9.29 -0.37 5.07
N ILE A 251 10.50 -0.52 4.55
CA ILE A 251 11.55 -1.35 5.18
C ILE A 251 11.88 -0.80 6.57
N ILE A 252 12.09 0.52 6.68
CA ILE A 252 12.39 1.17 7.96
C ILE A 252 11.25 0.96 8.95
N VAL A 253 10.00 1.18 8.53
CA VAL A 253 8.81 1.00 9.38
C VAL A 253 8.70 -0.45 9.86
N GLY A 254 8.90 -1.44 9.01
CA GLY A 254 8.86 -2.84 9.39
C GLY A 254 9.97 -3.22 10.38
N LEU A 255 11.19 -2.70 10.20
CA LEU A 255 12.30 -2.93 11.13
C LEU A 255 12.05 -2.22 12.48
N VAL A 256 11.51 -1.01 12.48
CA VAL A 256 11.13 -0.28 13.71
C VAL A 256 10.03 -1.02 14.45
N GLU A 257 8.98 -1.48 13.75
CA GLU A 257 7.90 -2.27 14.36
C GLU A 257 8.44 -3.52 15.05
N ALA A 258 9.29 -4.27 14.36
CA ALA A 258 9.91 -5.48 14.87
C ALA A 258 10.82 -5.20 16.07
N SER A 259 11.64 -4.15 16.01
CA SER A 259 12.50 -3.73 17.11
C SER A 259 11.70 -3.29 18.33
N THR A 260 10.60 -2.58 18.11
CA THR A 260 9.72 -2.13 19.20
C THR A 260 9.02 -3.30 19.88
N ALA A 261 8.60 -4.31 19.12
CA ALA A 261 7.98 -5.52 19.64
C ALA A 261 8.93 -6.39 20.51
N LEU A 262 10.26 -6.19 20.40
CA LEU A 262 11.25 -6.81 21.29
C LEU A 262 11.32 -6.14 22.67
N ILE A 263 11.01 -4.86 22.75
CA ILE A 263 11.20 -4.02 23.95
C ILE A 263 9.86 -3.81 24.66
N LEU A 264 8.78 -3.60 23.89
CA LEU A 264 7.45 -3.30 24.38
C LEU A 264 6.50 -4.48 24.17
N PRO A 265 5.39 -4.56 24.94
CA PRO A 265 4.35 -5.56 24.67
C PRO A 265 3.85 -5.48 23.21
N PRO A 266 3.48 -6.62 22.59
CA PRO A 266 3.02 -6.67 21.19
C PRO A 266 1.88 -5.72 20.84
N SER A 267 1.02 -5.39 21.81
CA SER A 267 -0.06 -4.39 21.67
C SER A 267 0.44 -2.97 21.44
N LEU A 268 1.69 -2.65 21.82
CA LEU A 268 2.32 -1.34 21.71
C LEU A 268 3.38 -1.27 20.60
N LYS A 269 3.50 -2.29 19.75
CA LYS A 269 4.50 -2.34 18.66
C LYS A 269 4.43 -1.12 17.71
N SER A 270 3.25 -0.57 17.48
CA SER A 270 3.06 0.60 16.62
C SER A 270 3.54 1.91 17.23
N VAL A 271 3.77 1.97 18.56
CA VAL A 271 4.29 3.18 19.22
C VAL A 271 5.66 3.57 18.67
N GLY A 272 6.53 2.59 18.40
CA GLY A 272 7.84 2.86 17.78
C GLY A 272 7.73 3.47 16.40
N ILE A 273 6.78 3.02 15.59
CA ILE A 273 6.52 3.58 14.25
C ILE A 273 6.19 5.07 14.36
N TYR A 274 5.24 5.42 15.25
CA TYR A 274 4.82 6.81 15.41
C TYR A 274 5.89 7.68 16.05
N ALA A 275 6.70 7.14 16.98
CA ALA A 275 7.82 7.86 17.58
C ALA A 275 8.89 8.20 16.53
N VAL A 276 9.28 7.24 15.69
CA VAL A 276 10.23 7.46 14.58
C VAL A 276 9.65 8.42 13.56
N TYR A 277 8.36 8.30 13.23
CA TYR A 277 7.67 9.24 12.34
C TYR A 277 7.76 10.68 12.86
N LEU A 278 7.39 10.92 14.12
CA LEU A 278 7.47 12.25 14.72
C LEU A 278 8.90 12.79 14.72
N LEU A 279 9.88 11.97 15.09
CA LEU A 279 11.29 12.33 15.05
C LEU A 279 11.71 12.78 13.64
N VAL A 280 11.36 11.99 12.62
CA VAL A 280 11.74 12.33 11.23
C VAL A 280 11.04 13.62 10.77
N VAL A 281 9.76 13.81 11.07
CA VAL A 281 9.03 15.04 10.69
C VAL A 281 9.63 16.28 11.36
N PHE A 282 10.09 16.19 12.63
CA PHE A 282 10.75 17.31 13.29
C PHE A 282 12.14 17.63 12.74
N VAL A 283 12.91 16.61 12.32
CA VAL A 283 14.28 16.78 11.82
C VAL A 283 14.30 17.04 10.32
N ARG A 284 13.43 16.35 9.57
CA ARG A 284 13.30 16.44 8.10
C ARG A 284 11.84 16.46 7.69
N PRO A 285 11.15 17.60 7.71
CA PRO A 285 9.71 17.70 7.45
C PRO A 285 9.29 17.24 6.06
N ARG A 286 10.23 17.14 5.11
CA ARG A 286 9.98 16.59 3.76
C ARG A 286 10.21 15.08 3.63
N GLY A 287 10.53 14.40 4.74
CA GLY A 287 10.89 12.99 4.76
C GLY A 287 12.36 12.73 4.41
N LEU A 288 12.77 11.46 4.43
CA LEU A 288 14.17 11.06 4.25
C LEU A 288 14.65 11.24 2.80
N PHE A 289 13.77 11.04 1.81
CA PHE A 289 14.06 11.06 0.37
C PHE A 289 13.21 12.09 -0.39
N GLY A 290 12.56 13.03 0.30
CA GLY A 290 11.83 14.12 -0.34
C GLY A 290 12.80 15.07 -1.05
N SER A 291 12.45 15.48 -2.30
CA SER A 291 13.21 16.50 -3.04
C SER A 291 13.10 17.86 -2.33
N ILE A 292 14.21 18.61 -2.39
CA ILE A 292 14.34 19.98 -1.83
C ILE A 292 13.46 20.93 -2.61
#